data_ca7081d7523fec88dfffbb53fc96b6a8
#
_entry.id   ca7081d7523fec88dfffbb53fc96b6a8
#
_cell.length_a   1.000
_cell.length_b   1.000
_cell.length_c   1.000
_cell.angle_alpha   90.00
_cell.angle_beta   90.00
_cell.angle_gamma   90.00
#
_symmetry.space_group_name_H-M   'P 1'
#
loop_
_entity.id
_entity.type
_entity.pdbx_description
1 polymer ?
#
loop_
_entity_poly.entity_id
_entity_poly.type
_entity_poly.pdbx_seq_one_letter_code
_entity_poly.pdbx_strand_id
1 'polypeptide(L)'
;MENNSKGWEIDLLPIKESKQSGDCILLRFGDLFAGKQKQNVFIIDGGFSDTAKSIKEHLKKYYNCYYDGVYHITGMILTHPDQDHISGLVELLIDEQIKISNLIVNAPWKTLTRSWFKDGRITNNSLKVELQDVFNKLNELITLAIERHNAKILYGVDSLGELTCNGAKFTILGPDKMFYNTCMANSEKTKDKSEDVKSVETMTVKSLDKEELYIPGKIKWAEIDSTSAINESSIVFLFEYEGFKMLFTGDCGRIGLKAAIDYADRHSINLADTQVIKMPHHGSRHNIDLAFLDRFTHMNRACYISCAKDDEGHHPSKRLVNILNEKGFKVYSTSGSTLHRSSNAPDRGWVSAKKIECYPTMEKLDM
;
A
#
# COMPACT_ATOMS: atom_id res chain seq x y z
N MET A 1 2.09 33.21 -21.06
CA MET A 1 1.55 32.21 -20.10
C MET A 1 2.25 30.91 -20.42
N GLU A 2 3.19 30.49 -19.60
CA GLU A 2 3.76 29.16 -19.74
C GLU A 2 2.60 28.15 -19.58
N ASN A 3 2.34 27.42 -20.65
CA ASN A 3 1.38 26.29 -20.59
C ASN A 3 1.93 25.33 -19.54
N ASN A 4 1.30 25.28 -18.36
CA ASN A 4 1.66 24.33 -17.32
C ASN A 4 1.31 22.94 -17.87
N SER A 5 2.30 22.30 -18.53
CA SER A 5 2.13 20.99 -19.18
C SER A 5 2.13 19.84 -18.17
N LYS A 6 2.34 20.16 -16.89
CA LYS A 6 2.47 19.17 -15.81
C LYS A 6 1.11 18.61 -15.41
N GLY A 7 0.99 17.31 -15.48
CA GLY A 7 -0.20 16.56 -15.09
C GLY A 7 0.14 15.31 -14.29
N TRP A 8 -0.87 14.68 -13.73
CA TRP A 8 -0.73 13.41 -13.01
C TRP A 8 -1.98 12.56 -13.17
N GLU A 9 -1.79 11.25 -13.06
CA GLU A 9 -2.85 10.24 -13.01
C GLU A 9 -2.50 9.17 -12.00
N ILE A 10 -3.52 8.68 -11.30
CA ILE A 10 -3.44 7.56 -10.37
C ILE A 10 -4.55 6.58 -10.71
N ASP A 11 -4.19 5.34 -10.90
CA ASP A 11 -5.07 4.23 -11.24
C ASP A 11 -4.90 3.10 -10.22
N LEU A 12 -5.94 2.79 -9.45
CA LEU A 12 -6.00 1.57 -8.65
C LEU A 12 -6.65 0.50 -9.52
N LEU A 13 -5.90 -0.53 -9.87
CA LEU A 13 -6.42 -1.60 -10.71
C LEU A 13 -7.20 -2.63 -9.87
N PRO A 14 -8.29 -3.19 -10.40
CA PRO A 14 -8.97 -4.29 -9.76
C PRO A 14 -8.11 -5.55 -9.84
N ILE A 15 -8.09 -6.34 -8.78
CA ILE A 15 -7.56 -7.69 -8.81
C ILE A 15 -8.60 -8.57 -9.52
N LYS A 16 -8.24 -9.06 -10.71
CA LYS A 16 -9.15 -9.86 -11.54
C LYS A 16 -9.29 -11.28 -10.98
N GLU A 17 -10.49 -11.82 -11.12
CA GLU A 17 -10.83 -13.23 -10.89
C GLU A 17 -10.56 -13.77 -9.48
N SER A 18 -10.06 -12.95 -8.59
CA SER A 18 -9.79 -13.32 -7.21
C SER A 18 -10.98 -12.98 -6.32
N LYS A 19 -11.32 -13.89 -5.43
CA LYS A 19 -12.16 -13.62 -4.27
C LYS A 19 -11.35 -13.06 -3.11
N GLN A 20 -10.08 -12.76 -3.36
CA GLN A 20 -9.15 -12.17 -2.42
C GLN A 20 -8.76 -10.78 -2.90
N SER A 21 -8.72 -9.84 -1.99
CA SER A 21 -8.27 -8.48 -2.26
C SER A 21 -6.75 -8.42 -2.40
N GLY A 22 -6.25 -7.36 -3.00
CA GLY A 22 -4.83 -7.08 -3.15
C GLY A 22 -4.63 -5.66 -3.67
N ASP A 23 -3.43 -5.14 -3.58
CA ASP A 23 -3.09 -3.79 -4.02
C ASP A 23 -2.31 -3.78 -5.33
N CYS A 24 -2.80 -2.98 -6.27
CA CYS A 24 -2.09 -2.68 -7.51
C CYS A 24 -2.40 -1.24 -7.92
N ILE A 25 -1.44 -0.35 -7.78
CA ILE A 25 -1.63 1.07 -8.02
C ILE A 25 -0.59 1.58 -9.01
N LEU A 26 -1.05 2.22 -10.07
CA LEU A 26 -0.19 2.87 -11.03
C LEU A 26 -0.29 4.38 -10.87
N LEU A 27 0.83 5.04 -10.93
CA LEU A 27 0.96 6.49 -10.85
C LEU A 27 1.82 6.97 -12.00
N ARG A 28 1.36 7.99 -12.74
CA ARG A 28 2.23 8.72 -13.65
C ARG A 28 2.10 10.23 -13.47
N PHE A 29 3.19 10.95 -13.72
CA PHE A 29 3.23 12.40 -13.63
C PHE A 29 4.31 12.99 -14.54
N GLY A 30 4.14 14.26 -14.88
CA GLY A 30 5.01 14.97 -15.81
C GLY A 30 4.20 15.64 -16.91
N ASP A 31 4.77 15.82 -18.09
CA ASP A 31 4.04 16.27 -19.26
C ASP A 31 3.34 15.07 -19.93
N LEU A 32 2.08 14.86 -19.58
CA LEU A 32 1.31 13.70 -20.02
C LEU A 32 0.82 13.79 -21.47
N PHE A 33 0.94 14.97 -22.10
CA PHE A 33 0.60 15.20 -23.52
C PHE A 33 1.82 15.19 -24.42
N ALA A 34 3.01 15.33 -23.86
CA ALA A 34 4.25 15.28 -24.62
C ALA A 34 4.70 13.84 -24.95
N GLY A 35 5.81 13.73 -25.65
CA GLY A 35 6.41 12.44 -26.00
C GLY A 35 6.80 11.59 -24.78
N LYS A 36 7.04 10.33 -25.05
CA LYS A 36 7.23 9.22 -24.11
C LYS A 36 8.22 9.45 -22.96
N GLN A 37 9.23 10.28 -23.15
CA GLN A 37 10.32 10.52 -22.18
C GLN A 37 10.04 11.67 -21.20
N LYS A 38 8.86 12.32 -21.29
CA LYS A 38 8.50 13.49 -20.48
C LYS A 38 7.68 13.17 -19.23
N GLN A 39 7.45 11.89 -18.97
CA GLN A 39 6.64 11.43 -17.86
C GLN A 39 7.39 10.41 -17.00
N ASN A 40 6.99 10.31 -15.75
CA ASN A 40 7.48 9.35 -14.78
C ASN A 40 6.35 8.37 -14.46
N VAL A 41 6.67 7.09 -14.41
CA VAL A 41 5.73 6.02 -14.12
C VAL A 41 6.18 5.26 -12.89
N PHE A 42 5.30 5.11 -11.93
CA PHE A 42 5.51 4.31 -10.73
C PHE A 42 4.45 3.21 -10.62
N ILE A 43 4.85 2.07 -10.09
CA ILE A 43 3.95 0.98 -9.70
C ILE A 43 4.11 0.79 -8.20
N ILE A 44 3.01 0.93 -7.47
CA ILE A 44 2.95 0.72 -6.02
C ILE A 44 2.17 -0.56 -5.79
N ASP A 45 2.85 -1.57 -5.29
CA ASP A 45 2.40 -2.95 -5.17
C ASP A 45 1.91 -3.52 -6.53
N GLY A 46 1.85 -4.82 -6.64
CA GLY A 46 1.59 -5.49 -7.93
C GLY A 46 0.41 -6.46 -7.91
N GLY A 47 -0.26 -6.62 -6.78
CA GLY A 47 -1.28 -7.65 -6.66
C GLY A 47 -0.72 -9.08 -6.72
N PHE A 48 -1.58 -10.01 -7.08
CA PHE A 48 -1.18 -11.40 -7.36
C PHE A 48 -0.45 -11.53 -8.71
N SER A 49 0.12 -12.70 -8.99
CA SER A 49 0.93 -12.92 -10.20
C SER A 49 0.18 -12.66 -11.51
N ASP A 50 -1.11 -12.99 -11.58
CA ASP A 50 -1.96 -12.74 -12.73
C ASP A 50 -2.23 -11.25 -12.99
N THR A 51 -2.10 -10.41 -11.98
CA THR A 51 -2.26 -8.95 -12.08
C THR A 51 -1.18 -8.33 -12.99
N ALA A 52 0.00 -8.93 -13.10
CA ALA A 52 1.07 -8.45 -13.98
C ALA A 52 0.60 -8.26 -15.43
N LYS A 53 -0.22 -9.17 -15.94
CA LYS A 53 -0.83 -9.04 -17.28
C LYS A 53 -1.71 -7.80 -17.37
N SER A 54 -2.55 -7.55 -16.36
CA SER A 54 -3.43 -6.37 -16.30
C SER A 54 -2.63 -5.07 -16.24
N ILE A 55 -1.53 -5.05 -15.47
CA ILE A 55 -0.62 -3.91 -15.41
C ILE A 55 -0.04 -3.63 -16.79
N LYS A 56 0.51 -4.65 -17.47
CA LYS A 56 1.10 -4.49 -18.80
C LYS A 56 0.08 -4.00 -19.85
N GLU A 57 -1.13 -4.56 -19.84
CA GLU A 57 -2.23 -4.11 -20.70
C GLU A 57 -2.60 -2.65 -20.43
N HIS A 58 -2.65 -2.24 -19.16
CA HIS A 58 -2.94 -0.87 -18.74
C HIS A 58 -1.84 0.10 -19.19
N LEU A 59 -0.58 -0.23 -18.95
CA LEU A 59 0.58 0.55 -19.42
C LEU A 59 0.56 0.73 -20.94
N LYS A 60 0.30 -0.34 -21.68
CA LYS A 60 0.23 -0.32 -23.14
C LYS A 60 -0.89 0.58 -23.65
N LYS A 61 -2.05 0.53 -23.02
CA LYS A 61 -3.26 1.21 -23.50
C LYS A 61 -3.32 2.68 -23.11
N TYR A 62 -2.87 3.02 -21.90
CA TYR A 62 -3.11 4.34 -21.33
C TYR A 62 -1.85 5.13 -21.00
N TYR A 63 -0.73 4.43 -20.68
CA TYR A 63 0.50 5.09 -20.32
C TYR A 63 1.45 5.12 -21.52
N ASN A 64 1.97 6.29 -21.84
CA ASN A 64 2.86 6.44 -22.99
C ASN A 64 4.33 6.19 -22.57
N CYS A 65 4.61 5.00 -22.01
CA CYS A 65 5.94 4.64 -21.50
C CYS A 65 6.65 3.54 -22.28
N TYR A 66 6.06 3.07 -23.40
CA TYR A 66 6.68 2.05 -24.26
C TYR A 66 7.49 2.71 -25.38
N TYR A 67 8.80 2.56 -25.33
CA TYR A 67 9.73 2.98 -26.39
C TYR A 67 11.01 2.13 -26.35
N ASP A 68 11.76 2.12 -27.45
CA ASP A 68 12.95 1.28 -27.61
C ASP A 68 12.73 -0.21 -27.31
N GLY A 69 11.51 -0.71 -27.57
CA GLY A 69 11.14 -2.11 -27.38
C GLY A 69 10.73 -2.50 -25.95
N VAL A 70 10.79 -1.58 -24.99
CA VAL A 70 10.49 -1.86 -23.58
C VAL A 70 9.58 -0.81 -22.93
N TYR A 71 8.88 -1.18 -21.85
CA TYR A 71 8.17 -0.27 -20.98
C TYR A 71 9.14 0.32 -19.95
N HIS A 72 9.29 1.63 -19.95
CA HIS A 72 10.15 2.34 -19.01
C HIS A 72 9.35 2.75 -17.76
N ILE A 73 9.70 2.16 -16.64
CA ILE A 73 9.11 2.42 -15.33
C ILE A 73 10.15 3.11 -14.47
N THR A 74 9.84 4.32 -14.00
CA THR A 74 10.74 5.14 -13.19
C THR A 74 11.00 4.49 -11.84
N GLY A 75 9.98 3.87 -11.25
CA GLY A 75 10.15 3.17 -9.98
C GLY A 75 9.04 2.20 -9.65
N MET A 76 9.37 1.24 -8.81
CA MET A 76 8.43 0.37 -8.13
C MET A 76 8.54 0.60 -6.62
N ILE A 77 7.43 0.54 -5.91
CA ILE A 77 7.36 0.61 -4.46
C ILE A 77 6.63 -0.65 -3.99
N LEU A 78 7.28 -1.45 -3.18
CA LEU A 78 6.65 -2.56 -2.48
C LEU A 78 6.41 -2.13 -1.04
N THR A 79 5.14 -2.07 -0.62
CA THR A 79 4.80 -1.67 0.75
C THR A 79 5.19 -2.72 1.77
N HIS A 80 4.87 -3.99 1.51
CA HIS A 80 5.24 -5.14 2.34
C HIS A 80 5.20 -6.45 1.52
N PRO A 81 5.84 -7.56 1.97
CA PRO A 81 6.08 -8.73 1.14
C PRO A 81 4.98 -9.80 1.15
N ASP A 82 3.71 -9.43 1.34
CA ASP A 82 2.61 -10.39 1.23
C ASP A 82 2.24 -10.64 -0.24
N GLN A 83 1.67 -11.81 -0.52
CA GLN A 83 1.51 -12.30 -1.90
C GLN A 83 0.63 -11.43 -2.79
N ASP A 84 -0.37 -10.84 -2.21
CA ASP A 84 -1.33 -9.93 -2.84
C ASP A 84 -0.80 -8.51 -3.08
N HIS A 85 0.49 -8.29 -2.79
CA HIS A 85 1.25 -7.06 -3.07
C HIS A 85 2.48 -7.33 -3.93
N ILE A 86 3.26 -8.38 -3.61
CA ILE A 86 4.55 -8.62 -4.25
C ILE A 86 4.48 -9.42 -5.53
N SER A 87 3.52 -10.38 -5.64
CA SER A 87 3.61 -11.42 -6.67
C SER A 87 3.57 -10.88 -8.09
N GLY A 88 2.73 -9.88 -8.34
CA GLY A 88 2.66 -9.23 -9.66
C GLY A 88 3.90 -8.41 -10.00
N LEU A 89 4.60 -7.83 -8.99
CA LEU A 89 5.87 -7.14 -9.24
C LEU A 89 6.98 -8.11 -9.65
N VAL A 90 7.06 -9.27 -9.01
CA VAL A 90 8.01 -10.32 -9.39
C VAL A 90 7.76 -10.76 -10.83
N GLU A 91 6.50 -11.07 -11.16
CA GLU A 91 6.11 -11.49 -12.51
C GLU A 91 6.42 -10.44 -13.58
N LEU A 92 6.24 -9.15 -13.26
CA LEU A 92 6.63 -8.06 -14.15
C LEU A 92 8.12 -8.00 -14.39
N LEU A 93 8.96 -8.23 -13.36
CA LEU A 93 10.42 -8.16 -13.53
C LEU A 93 11.02 -9.38 -14.24
N ILE A 94 10.26 -10.45 -14.39
CA ILE A 94 10.65 -11.59 -15.26
C ILE A 94 10.49 -11.22 -16.74
N ASP A 95 9.55 -10.32 -17.06
CA ASP A 95 9.27 -9.91 -18.44
C ASP A 95 10.38 -8.99 -18.99
N GLU A 96 11.08 -9.43 -20.03
CA GLU A 96 12.17 -8.68 -20.68
C GLU A 96 11.73 -7.37 -21.32
N GLN A 97 10.41 -7.17 -21.53
CA GLN A 97 9.87 -5.92 -22.04
C GLN A 97 9.66 -4.87 -20.95
N ILE A 98 9.94 -5.17 -19.71
CA ILE A 98 9.88 -4.22 -18.60
C ILE A 98 11.29 -3.73 -18.28
N LYS A 99 11.43 -2.45 -17.98
CA LYS A 99 12.67 -1.86 -17.47
C LYS A 99 12.34 -0.91 -16.32
N ILE A 100 12.96 -1.13 -15.18
CA ILE A 100 12.79 -0.26 -14.00
C ILE A 100 14.10 0.45 -13.67
N SER A 101 13.99 1.67 -13.14
CA SER A 101 15.15 2.44 -12.67
C SER A 101 15.37 2.35 -11.16
N ASN A 102 14.30 2.26 -10.40
CA ASN A 102 14.35 2.25 -8.93
C ASN A 102 13.39 1.22 -8.34
N LEU A 103 13.76 0.63 -7.22
CA LEU A 103 12.88 -0.17 -6.37
C LEU A 103 12.98 0.34 -4.94
N ILE A 104 11.85 0.78 -4.37
CA ILE A 104 11.72 1.14 -2.96
C ILE A 104 11.10 -0.06 -2.23
N VAL A 105 11.79 -0.57 -1.20
CA VAL A 105 11.42 -1.81 -0.53
C VAL A 105 12.08 -1.88 0.85
N ASN A 106 11.54 -2.69 1.76
CA ASN A 106 12.25 -3.08 2.98
C ASN A 106 12.63 -4.56 2.92
N ALA A 107 13.79 -4.91 3.47
CA ALA A 107 14.28 -6.28 3.47
C ALA A 107 14.83 -6.66 4.86
N PRO A 108 14.28 -7.70 5.53
CA PRO A 108 14.66 -8.04 6.90
C PRO A 108 16.16 -8.33 7.07
N TRP A 109 16.77 -9.00 6.09
CA TRP A 109 18.20 -9.34 6.11
C TRP A 109 19.16 -8.14 5.98
N LYS A 110 18.63 -6.94 5.76
CA LYS A 110 19.43 -5.70 5.74
C LYS A 110 19.55 -5.05 7.10
N THR A 111 18.59 -5.30 7.98
CA THR A 111 18.44 -4.56 9.23
C THR A 111 18.47 -5.45 10.47
N LEU A 112 17.98 -6.69 10.37
CA LEU A 112 18.01 -7.64 11.46
C LEU A 112 19.41 -8.24 11.64
N THR A 113 19.80 -8.38 12.91
CA THR A 113 20.99 -9.06 13.33
C THR A 113 20.63 -10.17 14.32
N ARG A 114 21.54 -11.12 14.56
CA ARG A 114 21.30 -12.23 15.49
C ARG A 114 20.89 -11.78 16.90
N SER A 115 21.25 -10.57 17.30
CA SER A 115 20.93 -10.03 18.63
C SER A 115 19.44 -9.78 18.85
N TRP A 116 18.63 -9.82 17.78
CA TRP A 116 17.16 -9.76 17.86
C TRP A 116 16.53 -11.10 18.24
N PHE A 117 17.32 -12.19 18.22
CA PHE A 117 16.82 -13.57 18.41
C PHE A 117 17.61 -14.24 19.53
N LYS A 118 16.93 -15.11 20.27
CA LYS A 118 17.52 -15.87 21.39
C LYS A 118 17.75 -17.36 21.05
N ASP A 119 17.40 -17.77 19.85
CA ASP A 119 17.27 -19.17 19.42
C ASP A 119 18.57 -19.81 18.92
N GLY A 120 19.71 -19.30 19.33
CA GLY A 120 20.99 -19.94 19.01
C GLY A 120 21.49 -19.80 17.57
N ARG A 121 20.93 -18.88 16.79
CA ARG A 121 21.47 -18.51 15.46
C ARG A 121 22.94 -18.14 15.58
N ILE A 122 23.79 -18.84 14.81
CA ILE A 122 25.24 -18.85 15.05
C ILE A 122 25.89 -17.57 14.54
N THR A 123 25.52 -17.06 13.36
CA THR A 123 26.12 -15.89 12.73
C THR A 123 25.08 -15.00 12.05
N ASN A 124 25.46 -13.73 11.80
CA ASN A 124 24.61 -12.85 10.99
C ASN A 124 24.49 -13.33 9.52
N ASN A 125 25.47 -14.06 9.01
CA ASN A 125 25.40 -14.63 7.67
C ASN A 125 24.37 -15.77 7.58
N SER A 126 24.35 -16.68 8.57
CA SER A 126 23.33 -17.74 8.59
C SER A 126 21.93 -17.17 8.76
N LEU A 127 21.77 -16.15 9.62
CA LEU A 127 20.49 -15.43 9.73
C LEU A 127 20.09 -14.77 8.40
N LYS A 128 21.02 -14.14 7.70
CA LYS A 128 20.73 -13.51 6.41
C LYS A 128 20.21 -14.53 5.39
N VAL A 129 20.86 -15.69 5.27
CA VAL A 129 20.43 -16.76 4.34
C VAL A 129 19.04 -17.25 4.73
N GLU A 130 18.82 -17.53 6.01
CA GLU A 130 17.52 -17.98 6.51
C GLU A 130 16.39 -16.95 6.20
N LEU A 131 16.64 -15.67 6.44
CA LEU A 131 15.67 -14.62 6.13
C LEU A 131 15.39 -14.51 4.61
N GLN A 132 16.41 -14.71 3.76
CA GLN A 132 16.23 -14.72 2.32
C GLN A 132 15.39 -15.92 1.84
N ASP A 133 15.54 -17.07 2.49
CA ASP A 133 14.72 -18.27 2.21
C ASP A 133 13.27 -18.08 2.66
N VAL A 134 13.07 -17.56 3.88
CA VAL A 134 11.74 -17.31 4.45
C VAL A 134 10.96 -16.29 3.62
N PHE A 135 11.65 -15.25 3.15
CA PHE A 135 11.11 -14.21 2.28
C PHE A 135 11.60 -14.37 0.83
N ASN A 136 11.50 -15.59 0.29
CA ASN A 136 12.06 -15.95 -1.01
C ASN A 136 11.57 -15.06 -2.16
N LYS A 137 10.27 -14.75 -2.23
CA LYS A 137 9.74 -13.83 -3.26
C LYS A 137 10.31 -12.42 -3.15
N LEU A 138 10.54 -11.93 -1.93
CA LEU A 138 11.17 -10.63 -1.71
C LEU A 138 12.63 -10.64 -2.16
N ASN A 139 13.34 -11.73 -1.85
CA ASN A 139 14.72 -11.92 -2.33
C ASN A 139 14.76 -12.02 -3.85
N GLU A 140 13.83 -12.75 -4.47
CA GLU A 140 13.69 -12.84 -5.93
C GLU A 140 13.42 -11.47 -6.56
N LEU A 141 12.47 -10.70 -6.04
CA LEU A 141 12.15 -9.35 -6.52
C LEU A 141 13.40 -8.44 -6.54
N ILE A 142 14.14 -8.41 -5.42
CA ILE A 142 15.34 -7.58 -5.29
C ILE A 142 16.45 -8.07 -6.23
N THR A 143 16.64 -9.38 -6.34
CA THR A 143 17.63 -9.99 -7.24
C THR A 143 17.33 -9.66 -8.69
N LEU A 144 16.08 -9.83 -9.14
CA LEU A 144 15.65 -9.46 -10.48
C LEU A 144 15.87 -7.97 -10.78
N ALA A 145 15.48 -7.10 -9.83
CA ALA A 145 15.67 -5.66 -9.96
C ALA A 145 17.14 -5.28 -10.17
N ILE A 146 18.07 -5.91 -9.44
CA ILE A 146 19.50 -5.66 -9.54
C ILE A 146 20.07 -6.27 -10.81
N GLU A 147 19.90 -7.58 -11.01
CA GLU A 147 20.64 -8.34 -11.99
C GLU A 147 20.11 -8.15 -13.43
N ARG A 148 18.78 -8.06 -13.59
CA ARG A 148 18.19 -7.88 -14.92
C ARG A 148 17.97 -6.44 -15.32
N HIS A 149 17.65 -5.58 -14.33
CA HIS A 149 17.24 -4.19 -14.61
C HIS A 149 18.30 -3.17 -14.23
N ASN A 150 19.35 -3.56 -13.50
CA ASN A 150 20.34 -2.64 -12.92
C ASN A 150 19.67 -1.50 -12.13
N ALA A 151 18.58 -1.81 -11.43
CA ALA A 151 17.79 -0.85 -10.70
C ALA A 151 18.48 -0.45 -9.39
N LYS A 152 18.32 0.82 -9.03
CA LYS A 152 18.74 1.32 -7.71
C LYS A 152 17.75 0.83 -6.64
N ILE A 153 18.26 0.15 -5.62
CA ILE A 153 17.45 -0.27 -4.48
C ILE A 153 17.52 0.80 -3.38
N LEU A 154 16.35 1.25 -2.95
CA LEU A 154 16.16 2.18 -1.84
C LEU A 154 15.41 1.47 -0.72
N TYR A 155 15.99 1.41 0.47
CA TYR A 155 15.32 0.82 1.62
C TYR A 155 14.51 1.90 2.35
N GLY A 156 13.19 1.69 2.49
CA GLY A 156 12.29 2.66 3.11
C GLY A 156 12.71 3.04 4.52
N VAL A 157 13.15 2.05 5.32
CA VAL A 157 13.66 2.27 6.69
C VAL A 157 14.93 3.13 6.79
N ASP A 158 15.69 3.23 5.71
CA ASP A 158 16.89 4.08 5.62
C ASP A 158 16.59 5.39 4.86
N SER A 159 15.35 5.57 4.38
CA SER A 159 14.92 6.67 3.49
C SER A 159 13.77 7.48 4.07
N LEU A 160 13.60 7.47 5.41
CA LEU A 160 12.59 8.32 6.04
C LEU A 160 12.78 9.78 5.66
N GLY A 161 11.67 10.45 5.35
CA GLY A 161 11.65 11.81 4.86
C GLY A 161 11.43 11.91 3.35
N GLU A 162 11.82 13.03 2.76
CA GLU A 162 11.49 13.40 1.40
C GLU A 162 12.47 12.80 0.38
N LEU A 163 11.90 12.05 -0.57
CA LEU A 163 12.54 11.62 -1.81
C LEU A 163 11.92 12.42 -2.96
N THR A 164 12.72 13.00 -3.82
CA THR A 164 12.24 13.80 -4.95
C THR A 164 12.48 13.09 -6.28
N CYS A 165 11.51 13.22 -7.19
CA CYS A 165 11.62 12.75 -8.56
C CYS A 165 10.93 13.73 -9.50
N ASN A 166 11.70 14.45 -10.32
CA ASN A 166 11.19 15.37 -11.36
C ASN A 166 10.06 16.31 -10.88
N GLY A 167 10.23 16.87 -9.68
CA GLY A 167 9.29 17.80 -9.06
C GLY A 167 8.20 17.15 -8.21
N ALA A 168 8.04 15.85 -8.26
CA ALA A 168 7.21 15.12 -7.31
C ALA A 168 7.99 14.80 -6.02
N LYS A 169 7.26 14.72 -4.91
CA LYS A 169 7.79 14.36 -3.60
C LYS A 169 7.14 13.06 -3.12
N PHE A 170 7.97 12.16 -2.65
CA PHE A 170 7.57 10.94 -1.95
C PHE A 170 8.14 11.04 -0.55
N THR A 171 7.31 11.36 0.42
CA THR A 171 7.76 11.50 1.81
C THR A 171 7.49 10.21 2.57
N ILE A 172 8.52 9.43 2.83
CA ILE A 172 8.42 8.19 3.61
C ILE A 172 8.19 8.55 5.08
N LEU A 173 7.06 8.14 5.63
CA LEU A 173 6.62 8.43 7.00
C LEU A 173 6.92 7.28 7.97
N GLY A 174 7.07 6.08 7.45
CA GLY A 174 7.31 4.87 8.22
C GLY A 174 7.42 3.61 7.35
N PRO A 175 7.83 2.49 7.98
CA PRO A 175 8.31 2.36 9.36
C PRO A 175 9.72 2.91 9.53
N ASP A 176 10.08 3.33 10.76
CA ASP A 176 11.49 3.49 11.11
C ASP A 176 12.15 2.12 11.30
N LYS A 177 13.47 2.12 11.34
CA LYS A 177 14.26 0.89 11.40
C LYS A 177 14.01 0.06 12.66
N MET A 178 13.80 0.72 13.81
CA MET A 178 13.55 0.02 15.08
C MET A 178 12.18 -0.65 15.05
N PHE A 179 11.15 0.08 14.62
CA PHE A 179 9.80 -0.45 14.50
C PHE A 179 9.74 -1.60 13.48
N TYR A 180 10.37 -1.42 12.30
CA TYR A 180 10.46 -2.48 11.29
C TYR A 180 11.11 -3.75 11.83
N ASN A 181 12.25 -3.61 12.51
CA ASN A 181 12.94 -4.76 13.10
C ASN A 181 12.10 -5.44 14.18
N THR A 182 11.39 -4.66 15.01
CA THR A 182 10.46 -5.22 16.01
C THR A 182 9.36 -6.03 15.34
N CYS A 183 8.74 -5.51 14.28
CA CYS A 183 7.73 -6.23 13.50
C CYS A 183 8.31 -7.51 12.89
N MET A 184 9.46 -7.41 12.22
CA MET A 184 10.05 -8.57 11.54
C MET A 184 10.53 -9.65 12.50
N ALA A 185 11.12 -9.30 13.64
CA ALA A 185 11.56 -10.27 14.64
C ALA A 185 10.37 -11.00 15.32
N ASN A 186 9.22 -10.32 15.44
CA ASN A 186 8.01 -10.89 16.05
C ASN A 186 7.04 -11.48 15.02
N SER A 187 7.37 -11.48 13.73
CA SER A 187 6.49 -12.07 12.73
C SER A 187 6.42 -13.58 12.85
N GLU A 188 5.29 -14.19 12.49
CA GLU A 188 5.13 -15.65 12.50
C GLU A 188 6.14 -16.38 11.60
N LYS A 189 6.68 -15.67 10.60
CA LYS A 189 7.70 -16.23 9.69
C LYS A 189 9.08 -16.31 10.31
N THR A 190 9.39 -15.46 11.31
CA THR A 190 10.77 -15.28 11.81
C THR A 190 10.95 -15.53 13.30
N LYS A 191 9.86 -15.50 14.08
CA LYS A 191 9.94 -15.68 15.54
C LYS A 191 10.62 -16.99 15.92
N ASP A 192 11.30 -16.96 17.06
CA ASP A 192 11.98 -18.12 17.62
C ASP A 192 11.01 -19.29 17.85
N LYS A 193 11.35 -20.45 17.30
CA LYS A 193 10.57 -21.67 17.49
C LYS A 193 10.84 -22.33 18.85
N SER A 194 11.85 -21.86 19.60
CA SER A 194 12.34 -22.46 20.84
C SER A 194 11.73 -21.86 22.11
N GLU A 195 11.03 -20.75 22.02
CA GLU A 195 10.29 -20.24 23.16
C GLU A 195 8.80 -20.60 22.97
N ASP A 196 8.29 -21.46 23.86
CA ASP A 196 6.93 -21.31 24.37
C ASP A 196 6.84 -19.93 25.05
N VAL A 197 6.98 -18.87 24.28
CA VAL A 197 6.48 -17.58 24.67
C VAL A 197 5.02 -17.87 24.90
N LYS A 198 4.60 -17.82 26.17
CA LYS A 198 3.20 -17.59 26.51
C LYS A 198 2.79 -16.48 25.57
N SER A 199 2.28 -16.89 24.44
CA SER A 199 1.70 -16.04 23.46
C SER A 199 0.86 -15.07 24.26
N VAL A 200 1.16 -13.78 24.24
CA VAL A 200 0.05 -12.85 24.13
C VAL A 200 -0.80 -13.53 23.07
N GLU A 201 -1.85 -14.17 23.52
CA GLU A 201 -2.73 -14.95 22.68
C GLU A 201 -2.96 -14.10 21.44
N THR A 202 -2.26 -14.43 20.36
CA THR A 202 -2.82 -14.21 19.04
C THR A 202 -4.06 -15.09 19.14
N MET A 203 -5.12 -14.51 19.68
CA MET A 203 -6.44 -14.98 19.43
C MET A 203 -6.53 -14.96 17.92
N THR A 204 -6.21 -16.10 17.31
CA THR A 204 -6.89 -16.49 16.09
C THR A 204 -8.35 -16.45 16.49
N VAL A 205 -8.87 -15.23 16.41
CA VAL A 205 -10.28 -15.02 16.40
C VAL A 205 -10.72 -15.64 15.09
N LYS A 206 -11.00 -16.95 15.13
CA LYS A 206 -12.15 -17.49 14.41
C LYS A 206 -13.35 -16.79 15.04
N SER A 207 -13.36 -15.46 14.93
CA SER A 207 -14.50 -14.64 15.23
C SER A 207 -15.52 -14.98 14.18
N LEU A 208 -16.53 -15.59 14.55
CA LEU A 208 -17.82 -14.94 14.65
C LEU A 208 -17.89 -13.68 13.82
N ASP A 209 -17.87 -13.88 12.48
CA ASP A 209 -18.19 -12.87 11.48
C ASP A 209 -19.69 -12.57 11.46
N LYS A 210 -20.21 -12.17 12.60
CA LYS A 210 -21.31 -11.26 12.61
C LYS A 210 -20.68 -9.88 12.55
N GLU A 211 -20.53 -9.37 11.34
CA GLU A 211 -20.20 -7.98 11.10
C GLU A 211 -21.32 -7.15 11.77
N GLU A 212 -21.07 -6.76 13.01
CA GLU A 212 -22.00 -5.87 13.72
C GLU A 212 -22.04 -4.56 12.95
N LEU A 213 -23.17 -4.30 12.32
CA LEU A 213 -23.41 -3.07 11.61
C LEU A 213 -23.26 -1.89 12.56
N TYR A 214 -22.59 -0.85 12.07
CA TYR A 214 -22.31 0.35 12.87
C TYR A 214 -23.59 1.04 13.30
N ILE A 215 -23.73 1.26 14.60
CA ILE A 215 -24.79 2.08 15.18
C ILE A 215 -24.15 3.38 15.68
N PRO A 216 -24.48 4.55 15.12
CA PRO A 216 -23.94 5.82 15.55
C PRO A 216 -24.02 6.02 17.05
N GLY A 217 -22.91 6.40 17.69
CA GLY A 217 -22.82 6.68 19.12
C GLY A 217 -22.80 5.48 20.06
N LYS A 218 -22.95 4.23 19.58
CA LYS A 218 -22.99 3.03 20.46
C LYS A 218 -21.77 2.13 20.35
N ILE A 219 -20.76 2.48 19.57
CA ILE A 219 -19.64 1.57 19.31
C ILE A 219 -18.43 1.90 20.15
N LYS A 220 -18.05 0.89 20.93
CA LYS A 220 -16.67 0.74 21.34
C LYS A 220 -15.90 0.15 20.14
N TRP A 221 -15.01 0.93 19.55
CA TRP A 221 -14.00 0.41 18.63
C TRP A 221 -13.21 -0.64 19.41
N ALA A 222 -13.19 -1.88 18.92
CA ALA A 222 -12.59 -2.97 19.68
C ALA A 222 -11.13 -2.65 20.06
N GLU A 223 -10.82 -2.74 21.33
CA GLU A 223 -9.53 -2.36 21.91
C GLU A 223 -8.39 -3.34 21.54
N ILE A 224 -8.68 -4.49 20.92
CA ILE A 224 -7.75 -5.62 20.80
C ILE A 224 -7.67 -6.17 19.36
N ASP A 225 -7.97 -5.38 18.35
CA ASP A 225 -7.82 -5.83 16.98
C ASP A 225 -6.41 -5.46 16.46
N SER A 226 -5.58 -6.45 16.19
CA SER A 226 -4.27 -6.28 15.59
C SER A 226 -4.22 -6.95 14.22
N THR A 227 -3.45 -6.38 13.32
CA THR A 227 -3.07 -7.01 12.06
C THR A 227 -1.76 -7.79 12.23
N SER A 228 -1.30 -8.49 11.19
CA SER A 228 -0.03 -9.20 11.22
C SER A 228 1.15 -8.25 11.42
N ALA A 229 2.25 -8.74 12.01
CA ALA A 229 3.47 -7.95 12.14
C ALA A 229 4.05 -7.52 10.78
N ILE A 230 3.82 -8.32 9.74
CA ILE A 230 4.22 -8.00 8.36
C ILE A 230 3.41 -6.82 7.84
N ASN A 231 2.09 -6.82 8.02
CA ASN A 231 1.23 -5.69 7.65
C ASN A 231 1.61 -4.42 8.40
N GLU A 232 1.82 -4.50 9.74
CA GLU A 232 2.27 -3.34 10.53
C GLU A 232 3.57 -2.74 9.98
N SER A 233 4.43 -3.53 9.34
CA SER A 233 5.69 -3.09 8.76
C SER A 233 5.58 -2.45 7.38
N SER A 234 4.38 -2.23 6.86
CA SER A 234 4.14 -1.60 5.55
C SER A 234 4.79 -0.22 5.44
N ILE A 235 5.37 0.07 4.30
CA ILE A 235 5.86 1.43 3.99
C ILE A 235 4.65 2.35 3.86
N VAL A 236 4.61 3.38 4.72
CA VAL A 236 3.63 4.46 4.66
C VAL A 236 4.31 5.69 4.09
N PHE A 237 3.73 6.28 3.04
CA PHE A 237 4.30 7.47 2.41
C PHE A 237 3.25 8.44 1.88
N LEU A 238 3.61 9.73 1.84
CA LEU A 238 2.85 10.79 1.22
C LEU A 238 3.43 11.10 -0.17
N PHE A 239 2.60 11.07 -1.19
CA PHE A 239 2.92 11.57 -2.52
C PHE A 239 2.38 12.97 -2.72
N GLU A 240 3.21 13.88 -3.26
CA GLU A 240 2.84 15.26 -3.56
C GLU A 240 3.33 15.66 -4.95
N TYR A 241 2.42 16.19 -5.76
CA TYR A 241 2.75 16.75 -7.08
C TYR A 241 1.71 17.76 -7.54
N GLU A 242 2.15 18.94 -7.98
CA GLU A 242 1.28 20.04 -8.52
C GLU A 242 0.06 20.30 -7.60
N GLY A 243 0.30 20.42 -6.30
CA GLY A 243 -0.74 20.69 -5.29
C GLY A 243 -1.64 19.48 -4.94
N PHE A 244 -1.45 18.35 -5.57
CA PHE A 244 -2.13 17.11 -5.20
C PHE A 244 -1.35 16.36 -4.13
N LYS A 245 -2.07 15.80 -3.15
CA LYS A 245 -1.49 14.98 -2.07
C LYS A 245 -2.30 13.70 -1.87
N MET A 246 -1.62 12.57 -1.85
CA MET A 246 -2.20 11.26 -1.54
C MET A 246 -1.34 10.50 -0.54
N LEU A 247 -1.99 9.99 0.51
CA LEU A 247 -1.37 9.13 1.51
C LEU A 247 -1.55 7.66 1.11
N PHE A 248 -0.44 6.94 1.02
CA PHE A 248 -0.38 5.51 0.77
C PHE A 248 -0.04 4.79 2.06
N THR A 249 -0.82 3.80 2.44
CA THR A 249 -0.72 3.12 3.74
C THR A 249 -0.34 1.64 3.63
N GLY A 250 -0.32 1.07 2.41
CA GLY A 250 -0.22 -0.39 2.25
C GLY A 250 -1.27 -1.09 3.10
N ASP A 251 -0.84 -2.07 3.86
CA ASP A 251 -1.69 -2.81 4.82
C ASP A 251 -1.34 -2.49 6.27
N CYS A 252 -0.70 -1.32 6.48
CA CYS A 252 -0.23 -0.87 7.78
C CYS A 252 -1.35 -0.92 8.84
N GLY A 253 -1.02 -1.41 10.01
CA GLY A 253 -1.95 -1.43 11.14
C GLY A 253 -1.93 -0.14 11.97
N ARG A 254 -2.70 -0.14 13.04
CA ARG A 254 -2.89 1.05 13.89
C ARG A 254 -1.60 1.55 14.52
N ILE A 255 -0.71 0.63 14.91
CA ILE A 255 0.55 1.00 15.58
C ILE A 255 1.49 1.66 14.58
N GLY A 256 1.65 1.07 13.39
CA GLY A 256 2.47 1.63 12.33
C GLY A 256 1.92 2.95 11.79
N LEU A 257 0.60 3.06 11.59
CA LEU A 257 -0.04 4.32 11.20
C LEU A 257 0.15 5.42 12.25
N LYS A 258 0.01 5.08 13.54
CA LYS A 258 0.30 6.05 14.62
C LYS A 258 1.75 6.49 14.57
N ALA A 259 2.70 5.57 14.42
CA ALA A 259 4.12 5.91 14.32
C ALA A 259 4.41 6.83 13.12
N ALA A 260 3.78 6.58 11.96
CA ALA A 260 3.88 7.42 10.77
C ALA A 260 3.32 8.84 10.99
N ILE A 261 2.18 8.97 11.67
CA ILE A 261 1.61 10.27 12.04
C ILE A 261 2.52 10.99 13.04
N ASP A 262 2.99 10.31 14.07
CA ASP A 262 3.91 10.88 15.06
C ASP A 262 5.23 11.36 14.40
N TYR A 263 5.70 10.64 13.38
CA TYR A 263 6.84 11.07 12.56
C TYR A 263 6.52 12.35 11.80
N ALA A 264 5.38 12.40 11.11
CA ALA A 264 4.95 13.58 10.37
C ALA A 264 4.84 14.81 11.28
N ASP A 265 4.24 14.67 12.45
CA ASP A 265 4.10 15.76 13.43
C ASP A 265 5.45 16.28 13.91
N ARG A 266 6.38 15.38 14.27
CA ARG A 266 7.73 15.75 14.73
C ARG A 266 8.56 16.47 13.66
N HIS A 267 8.29 16.19 12.38
CA HIS A 267 9.02 16.80 11.26
C HIS A 267 8.22 17.91 10.56
N SER A 268 7.10 18.35 11.14
CA SER A 268 6.22 19.39 10.59
C SER A 268 5.73 19.10 9.16
N ILE A 269 5.53 17.81 8.84
CA ILE A 269 4.97 17.38 7.56
C ILE A 269 3.45 17.57 7.61
N ASN A 270 2.94 18.45 6.75
CA ASN A 270 1.51 18.76 6.74
C ASN A 270 0.71 17.65 6.04
N LEU A 271 0.01 16.84 6.81
CA LEU A 271 -0.95 15.84 6.34
C LEU A 271 -2.36 16.41 6.18
N ALA A 272 -2.62 17.62 6.71
CA ALA A 272 -3.95 18.22 6.70
C ALA A 272 -4.47 18.51 5.29
N ASP A 273 -3.64 18.67 4.29
CA ASP A 273 -4.04 18.94 2.90
C ASP A 273 -4.14 17.67 2.04
N THR A 274 -4.00 16.50 2.62
CA THR A 274 -4.16 15.22 1.92
C THR A 274 -5.55 15.11 1.30
N GLN A 275 -5.66 14.95 0.01
CA GLN A 275 -6.93 14.89 -0.72
C GLN A 275 -7.44 13.46 -0.89
N VAL A 276 -6.54 12.49 -0.92
CA VAL A 276 -6.87 11.07 -1.06
C VAL A 276 -6.08 10.26 -0.04
N ILE A 277 -6.75 9.30 0.59
CA ILE A 277 -6.12 8.29 1.44
C ILE A 277 -6.40 6.93 0.81
N LYS A 278 -5.34 6.17 0.47
CA LYS A 278 -5.49 4.75 0.22
C LYS A 278 -5.69 4.09 1.58
N MET A 279 -6.86 3.51 1.78
CA MET A 279 -7.20 2.87 3.05
C MET A 279 -6.38 1.59 3.25
N PRO A 280 -5.89 1.34 4.47
CA PRO A 280 -5.04 0.18 4.72
C PRO A 280 -5.81 -1.13 4.61
N HIS A 281 -5.10 -2.19 4.22
CA HIS A 281 -5.54 -3.58 4.25
C HIS A 281 -6.96 -3.74 3.69
N HIS A 282 -7.13 -3.30 2.46
CA HIS A 282 -8.36 -3.41 1.66
C HIS A 282 -9.62 -2.86 2.34
N GLY A 283 -9.45 -1.91 3.28
CA GLY A 283 -10.54 -1.35 4.07
C GLY A 283 -10.92 -2.22 5.27
N SER A 284 -9.97 -2.96 5.83
CA SER A 284 -10.13 -3.69 7.08
C SER A 284 -10.34 -2.73 8.27
N ARG A 285 -11.32 -3.00 9.10
CA ARG A 285 -11.55 -2.26 10.34
C ARG A 285 -10.45 -2.45 11.39
N HIS A 286 -9.69 -3.54 11.27
CA HIS A 286 -8.64 -3.89 12.23
C HIS A 286 -7.38 -3.01 12.10
N ASN A 287 -7.20 -2.40 10.93
CA ASN A 287 -5.99 -1.66 10.57
C ASN A 287 -6.08 -0.15 10.82
N ILE A 288 -7.23 0.37 11.23
CA ILE A 288 -7.43 1.81 11.38
C ILE A 288 -8.20 2.13 12.66
N ASP A 289 -7.97 3.30 13.23
CA ASP A 289 -8.72 3.82 14.36
C ASP A 289 -9.30 5.21 14.10
N LEU A 290 -10.14 5.68 15.03
CA LEU A 290 -10.78 6.98 14.91
C LEU A 290 -9.77 8.13 15.02
N ALA A 291 -8.71 7.97 15.83
CA ALA A 291 -7.70 9.01 16.01
C ALA A 291 -6.94 9.28 14.72
N PHE A 292 -6.65 8.23 13.93
CA PHE A 292 -6.09 8.38 12.59
C PHE A 292 -7.06 9.14 11.68
N LEU A 293 -8.34 8.74 11.63
CA LEU A 293 -9.33 9.39 10.77
C LEU A 293 -9.56 10.86 11.15
N ASP A 294 -9.52 11.20 12.43
CA ASP A 294 -9.72 12.56 12.93
C ASP A 294 -8.62 13.53 12.49
N ARG A 295 -7.45 13.03 12.07
CA ARG A 295 -6.38 13.85 11.47
C ARG A 295 -6.76 14.41 10.09
N PHE A 296 -7.79 13.87 9.46
CA PHE A 296 -8.17 14.18 8.08
C PHE A 296 -9.59 14.71 7.94
N THR A 297 -10.17 15.34 8.95
CA THR A 297 -11.59 15.73 9.03
C THR A 297 -12.01 16.92 8.17
N HIS A 298 -11.19 17.46 7.29
CA HIS A 298 -11.60 18.54 6.39
C HIS A 298 -12.44 18.00 5.22
N MET A 299 -13.46 18.75 4.83
CA MET A 299 -14.49 18.35 3.85
C MET A 299 -13.92 17.97 2.48
N ASN A 300 -14.60 17.04 1.79
CA ASN A 300 -14.35 16.58 0.41
C ASN A 300 -13.14 15.67 0.18
N ARG A 301 -12.66 14.93 1.15
CA ARG A 301 -11.59 13.94 0.95
C ARG A 301 -12.14 12.63 0.43
N ALA A 302 -11.31 11.95 -0.35
CA ALA A 302 -11.62 10.62 -0.84
C ALA A 302 -10.82 9.56 -0.07
N CYS A 303 -11.48 8.46 0.25
CA CYS A 303 -10.85 7.21 0.68
C CYS A 303 -10.94 6.21 -0.46
N TYR A 304 -9.79 5.72 -0.89
CA TYR A 304 -9.71 4.70 -1.95
C TYR A 304 -9.38 3.35 -1.32
N ILE A 305 -10.16 2.34 -1.71
CA ILE A 305 -10.07 0.99 -1.18
C ILE A 305 -9.83 0.03 -2.36
N SER A 306 -8.70 -0.66 -2.33
CA SER A 306 -8.46 -1.78 -3.25
C SER A 306 -9.09 -3.03 -2.66
N CYS A 307 -10.14 -3.55 -3.28
CA CYS A 307 -10.76 -4.79 -2.84
C CYS A 307 -11.34 -5.56 -4.02
N ALA A 308 -11.46 -6.87 -3.86
CA ALA A 308 -12.16 -7.73 -4.81
C ALA A 308 -13.67 -7.44 -4.79
N LYS A 309 -14.36 -7.83 -5.86
CA LYS A 309 -15.82 -7.65 -5.95
C LYS A 309 -16.57 -8.54 -4.96
N ASP A 310 -16.13 -9.79 -4.85
CA ASP A 310 -16.76 -10.83 -4.03
C ASP A 310 -15.72 -11.33 -3.01
N ASP A 311 -15.14 -10.41 -2.24
CA ASP A 311 -14.05 -10.67 -1.33
C ASP A 311 -14.44 -11.63 -0.20
N GLU A 312 -13.73 -12.76 -0.06
CA GLU A 312 -13.96 -13.73 1.00
C GLU A 312 -13.55 -13.22 2.39
N GLY A 313 -12.65 -12.22 2.45
CA GLY A 313 -12.28 -11.49 3.66
C GLY A 313 -13.32 -10.44 4.09
N HIS A 314 -14.43 -10.31 3.35
CA HIS A 314 -15.48 -9.32 3.59
C HIS A 314 -14.97 -7.87 3.59
N HIS A 315 -14.02 -7.55 2.70
CA HIS A 315 -13.54 -6.20 2.48
C HIS A 315 -14.33 -5.48 1.37
N PRO A 316 -14.55 -4.19 1.51
CA PRO A 316 -14.25 -3.37 2.69
C PRO A 316 -15.23 -3.67 3.83
N SER A 317 -14.77 -3.53 5.07
CA SER A 317 -15.65 -3.61 6.25
C SER A 317 -16.80 -2.58 6.12
N LYS A 318 -18.04 -3.06 6.17
CA LYS A 318 -19.24 -2.19 6.10
C LYS A 318 -19.23 -1.16 7.21
N ARG A 319 -18.80 -1.57 8.40
CA ARG A 319 -18.64 -0.68 9.55
C ARG A 319 -17.67 0.45 9.27
N LEU A 320 -16.50 0.15 8.70
CA LEU A 320 -15.53 1.18 8.33
C LEU A 320 -16.11 2.14 7.29
N VAL A 321 -16.77 1.61 6.24
CA VAL A 321 -17.42 2.42 5.21
C VAL A 321 -18.44 3.37 5.80
N ASN A 322 -19.28 2.91 6.76
CA ASN A 322 -20.26 3.74 7.43
C ASN A 322 -19.61 4.87 8.24
N ILE A 323 -18.54 4.55 9.01
CA ILE A 323 -17.78 5.55 9.75
C ILE A 323 -17.14 6.59 8.84
N LEU A 324 -16.53 6.16 7.74
CA LEU A 324 -15.92 7.07 6.77
C LEU A 324 -16.95 8.04 6.18
N ASN A 325 -18.13 7.52 5.78
CA ASN A 325 -19.22 8.36 5.29
C ASN A 325 -19.73 9.34 6.36
N GLU A 326 -19.90 8.89 7.61
CA GLU A 326 -20.33 9.72 8.73
C GLU A 326 -19.34 10.86 9.01
N LYS A 327 -18.04 10.58 8.91
CA LYS A 327 -16.98 11.59 9.02
C LYS A 327 -16.83 12.48 7.78
N GLY A 328 -17.68 12.31 6.76
CA GLY A 328 -17.72 13.15 5.56
C GLY A 328 -16.72 12.76 4.46
N PHE A 329 -16.08 11.60 4.54
CA PHE A 329 -15.24 11.10 3.45
C PHE A 329 -16.07 10.59 2.28
N LYS A 330 -15.54 10.75 1.06
CA LYS A 330 -16.07 10.09 -0.13
C LYS A 330 -15.36 8.75 -0.32
N VAL A 331 -16.10 7.66 -0.13
CA VAL A 331 -15.53 6.30 -0.16
C VAL A 331 -15.70 5.69 -1.54
N TYR A 332 -14.63 5.17 -2.10
CA TYR A 332 -14.60 4.48 -3.39
C TYR A 332 -13.83 3.19 -3.27
N SER A 333 -14.24 2.15 -4.00
CA SER A 333 -13.50 0.88 -4.07
C SER A 333 -13.30 0.41 -5.49
N THR A 334 -12.28 -0.40 -5.70
CA THR A 334 -12.04 -1.04 -7.00
C THR A 334 -13.14 -2.04 -7.35
N SER A 335 -13.59 -2.88 -6.44
CA SER A 335 -14.71 -3.84 -6.58
C SER A 335 -14.99 -4.29 -8.02
N GLY A 336 -13.96 -4.75 -8.73
CA GLY A 336 -14.02 -5.21 -10.12
C GLY A 336 -13.83 -4.13 -11.20
N SER A 337 -13.57 -2.87 -10.82
CA SER A 337 -13.32 -1.77 -11.78
C SER A 337 -12.14 -0.90 -11.34
N THR A 338 -11.45 -0.28 -12.31
CA THR A 338 -10.36 0.64 -12.01
C THR A 338 -10.88 1.93 -11.38
N LEU A 339 -10.30 2.33 -10.25
CA LEU A 339 -10.45 3.70 -9.75
C LEU A 339 -9.42 4.59 -10.41
N HIS A 340 -9.88 5.65 -11.05
CA HIS A 340 -9.04 6.62 -11.74
C HIS A 340 -9.22 8.01 -11.17
N ARG A 341 -8.10 8.72 -11.00
CA ARG A 341 -8.10 10.15 -10.70
C ARG A 341 -6.94 10.81 -11.42
N SER A 342 -7.20 11.98 -11.99
CA SER A 342 -6.18 12.70 -12.77
C SER A 342 -6.38 14.22 -12.69
N SER A 343 -5.34 14.93 -13.09
CA SER A 343 -5.37 16.35 -13.38
C SER A 343 -4.44 16.64 -14.55
N ASN A 344 -4.89 17.48 -15.49
CA ASN A 344 -4.15 17.82 -16.71
C ASN A 344 -3.58 16.58 -17.42
N ALA A 345 -4.46 15.64 -17.74
CA ALA A 345 -4.16 14.36 -18.37
C ALA A 345 -5.07 14.11 -19.56
N PRO A 346 -4.68 13.24 -20.51
CA PRO A 346 -5.53 12.86 -21.63
C PRO A 346 -6.85 12.27 -21.16
N ASP A 347 -7.96 12.72 -21.74
CA ASP A 347 -9.28 12.16 -21.46
C ASP A 347 -9.36 10.69 -21.95
N ARG A 348 -9.82 9.81 -21.10
CA ARG A 348 -9.99 8.38 -21.40
C ARG A 348 -11.43 8.01 -21.73
N GLY A 349 -12.35 8.96 -21.65
CA GLY A 349 -13.78 8.73 -21.83
C GLY A 349 -14.40 7.85 -20.72
N TRP A 350 -13.78 7.81 -19.54
CA TRP A 350 -14.27 6.99 -18.44
C TRP A 350 -15.36 7.72 -17.65
N VAL A 351 -16.34 6.95 -17.22
CA VAL A 351 -17.38 7.46 -16.32
C VAL A 351 -16.83 7.62 -14.91
N SER A 352 -17.39 8.58 -14.16
CA SER A 352 -17.02 8.79 -12.78
C SER A 352 -17.32 7.57 -11.91
N ALA A 353 -16.40 7.21 -11.03
CA ALA A 353 -16.61 6.14 -10.06
C ALA A 353 -17.80 6.46 -9.14
N LYS A 354 -18.59 5.44 -8.83
CA LYS A 354 -19.69 5.59 -7.86
C LYS A 354 -19.12 5.55 -6.44
N LYS A 355 -19.56 6.50 -5.62
CA LYS A 355 -19.30 6.50 -4.19
C LYS A 355 -20.01 5.33 -3.52
N ILE A 356 -19.38 4.69 -2.56
CA ILE A 356 -20.03 3.71 -1.69
C ILE A 356 -20.81 4.48 -0.62
N GLU A 357 -22.11 4.30 -0.60
CA GLU A 357 -22.98 4.89 0.40
C GLU A 357 -22.97 4.06 1.70
N CYS A 358 -23.57 4.60 2.77
CA CYS A 358 -23.73 3.87 4.02
C CYS A 358 -24.50 2.57 3.81
N TYR A 359 -23.99 1.50 4.38
CA TYR A 359 -24.76 0.26 4.51
C TYR A 359 -25.91 0.44 5.53
N PRO A 360 -27.01 -0.30 5.39
CA PRO A 360 -28.10 -0.27 6.37
C PRO A 360 -27.59 -0.58 7.78
N THR A 361 -28.11 0.12 8.78
CA THR A 361 -27.87 -0.17 10.19
C THR A 361 -28.82 -1.25 10.69
N MET A 362 -28.48 -1.97 11.77
CA MET A 362 -29.36 -3.00 12.35
C MET A 362 -30.76 -2.47 12.69
N GLU A 363 -30.88 -1.21 13.08
CA GLU A 363 -32.18 -0.56 13.37
C GLU A 363 -33.11 -0.44 12.15
N LYS A 364 -32.55 -0.57 10.92
CA LYS A 364 -33.35 -0.54 9.67
C LYS A 364 -33.68 -1.94 9.12
N LEU A 365 -33.07 -2.99 9.71
CA LEU A 365 -33.34 -4.37 9.31
C LEU A 365 -34.44 -5.02 10.13
N ASP A 366 -34.81 -4.43 11.27
CA ASP A 366 -35.89 -4.89 12.15
C ASP A 366 -37.23 -4.17 11.89
N MET A 367 -37.32 -3.35 10.83
CA MET A 367 -38.56 -2.75 10.30
C MET A 367 -38.92 -3.35 8.93
#